data_a164e38b9071f1af2e1522e8d3bbd7fc
#
_entry.id   a164e38b9071f1af2e1522e8d3bbd7fc
#
_cell.length_a   1.000
_cell.length_b   1.000
_cell.length_c   1.000
_cell.angle_alpha   90.00
_cell.angle_beta   90.00
_cell.angle_gamma   90.00
#
_symmetry.space_group_name_H-M   'P 1'
#
loop_
_entity.id
_entity.type
_entity.pdbx_description
1 polymer ?
#
loop_
_entity_poly.entity_id
_entity_poly.type
_entity_poly.pdbx_seq_one_letter_code
_entity_poly.pdbx_strand_id
1 'polypeptide(L)'
;MSAVLALSAKLQIREGQKVALINPPPGFDLDALTADGPADAMLLFVRNRDELEALGEPLFDAARDDRLAWLAYPKAGQLETDLNRDILWELTKPRGVKPVRQVSIDEVWSALRFRPA
;
A
#
# COMPACT_ATOMS: atom_id res chain seq x y z
N MET A 1 -21.21 8.45 18.54
CA MET A 1 -20.39 7.37 18.00
C MET A 1 -19.70 7.78 16.71
N SER A 2 -18.47 7.43 16.59
CA SER A 2 -17.69 7.79 15.40
C SER A 2 -18.15 7.03 14.18
N ALA A 3 -18.26 7.71 13.04
CA ALA A 3 -18.54 7.09 11.76
C ALA A 3 -17.25 6.74 10.99
N VAL A 4 -16.09 6.89 11.63
CA VAL A 4 -14.80 6.61 10.98
C VAL A 4 -14.63 5.10 10.82
N LEU A 5 -14.41 4.68 9.58
CA LEU A 5 -14.11 3.29 9.30
C LEU A 5 -12.71 2.92 9.82
N ALA A 6 -12.58 1.71 10.33
CA ALA A 6 -11.27 1.17 10.65
C ALA A 6 -10.41 1.11 9.39
N LEU A 7 -9.09 1.28 9.55
CA LEU A 7 -8.18 1.29 8.40
C LEU A 7 -8.24 -0.03 7.64
N SER A 8 -8.33 -1.17 8.33
CA SER A 8 -8.46 -2.47 7.67
C SER A 8 -9.68 -2.53 6.76
N ALA A 9 -10.80 -1.93 7.17
CA ALA A 9 -12.00 -1.87 6.33
C ALA A 9 -11.76 -1.02 5.07
N LYS A 10 -11.10 0.12 5.20
CA LYS A 10 -10.73 0.96 4.04
C LYS A 10 -9.84 0.22 3.06
N LEU A 11 -8.94 -0.60 3.56
CA LEU A 11 -8.02 -1.40 2.75
C LEU A 11 -8.63 -2.72 2.29
N GLN A 12 -9.91 -2.93 2.54
CA GLN A 12 -10.64 -4.13 2.10
C GLN A 12 -10.08 -5.43 2.70
N ILE A 13 -9.43 -5.33 3.83
CA ILE A 13 -8.90 -6.48 4.56
C ILE A 13 -10.04 -7.11 5.35
N ARG A 14 -10.28 -8.40 5.14
CA ARG A 14 -11.33 -9.14 5.81
C ARG A 14 -10.84 -9.70 7.14
N GLU A 15 -11.77 -9.94 8.05
CA GLU A 15 -11.47 -10.59 9.31
C GLU A 15 -10.80 -11.94 9.06
N GLY A 16 -9.74 -12.22 9.81
CA GLY A 16 -8.98 -13.44 9.66
C GLY A 16 -7.89 -13.42 8.60
N GLN A 17 -7.88 -12.43 7.72
CA GLN A 17 -6.80 -12.29 6.75
C GLN A 17 -5.55 -11.76 7.40
N LYS A 18 -4.40 -12.27 6.95
CA LYS A 18 -3.09 -11.82 7.42
C LYS A 18 -2.50 -10.84 6.42
N VAL A 19 -1.87 -9.79 6.94
CA VAL A 19 -1.27 -8.72 6.14
C VAL A 19 0.24 -8.74 6.32
N ALA A 20 0.96 -8.78 5.19
CA ALA A 20 2.39 -8.51 5.20
C ALA A 20 2.58 -6.99 5.25
N LEU A 21 3.04 -6.49 6.40
CA LEU A 21 3.26 -5.06 6.63
C LEU A 21 4.75 -4.79 6.45
N ILE A 22 5.09 -4.02 5.40
CA ILE A 22 6.48 -3.82 5.00
C ILE A 22 6.83 -2.35 5.09
N ASN A 23 7.93 -2.04 5.79
CA ASN A 23 8.49 -0.70 5.94
C ASN A 23 7.51 0.32 6.54
N PRO A 24 6.73 -0.03 7.56
CA PRO A 24 5.79 0.92 8.15
C PRO A 24 6.52 2.08 8.84
N PRO A 25 5.93 3.28 8.87
CA PRO A 25 6.52 4.39 9.63
C PRO A 25 6.47 4.10 11.12
N PRO A 26 7.35 4.75 11.92
CA PRO A 26 7.32 4.58 13.37
C PRO A 26 5.95 4.91 13.95
N GLY A 27 5.46 4.06 14.84
CA GLY A 27 4.17 4.26 15.51
C GLY A 27 2.95 3.88 14.69
N PHE A 28 3.14 3.39 13.45
CA PHE A 28 2.01 2.90 12.65
C PHE A 28 1.44 1.63 13.26
N ASP A 29 0.13 1.58 13.38
CA ASP A 29 -0.59 0.42 13.89
C ASP A 29 -1.74 0.07 12.95
N LEU A 30 -1.86 -1.21 12.63
CA LEU A 30 -2.91 -1.71 11.75
C LEU A 30 -3.83 -2.63 12.56
N ASP A 31 -5.13 -2.38 12.48
CA ASP A 31 -6.16 -3.16 13.16
C ASP A 31 -6.46 -4.47 12.42
N ALA A 32 -5.42 -5.24 12.13
CA ALA A 32 -5.51 -6.53 11.43
C ALA A 32 -4.36 -7.43 11.86
N LEU A 33 -4.49 -8.71 11.56
CA LEU A 33 -3.42 -9.67 11.82
C LEU A 33 -2.25 -9.38 10.86
N THR A 34 -1.03 -9.40 11.40
CA THR A 34 0.17 -9.24 10.58
C THR A 34 0.92 -10.55 10.46
N ALA A 35 1.70 -10.70 9.41
CA ALA A 35 2.45 -11.91 9.14
C ALA A 35 3.84 -11.58 8.60
N ASP A 36 4.83 -12.40 8.99
CA ASP A 36 6.21 -12.28 8.49
C ASP A 36 6.48 -13.17 7.28
N GLY A 37 5.51 -13.97 6.87
CA GLY A 37 5.64 -14.91 5.78
C GLY A 37 4.48 -14.77 4.80
N PRO A 38 4.04 -15.86 4.18
CA PRO A 38 2.91 -15.81 3.25
C PRO A 38 1.69 -15.15 3.87
N ALA A 39 1.09 -14.22 3.14
CA ALA A 39 -0.01 -13.41 3.62
C ALA A 39 -1.09 -13.28 2.56
N ASP A 40 -2.32 -13.01 3.02
CA ASP A 40 -3.47 -12.79 2.13
C ASP A 40 -3.43 -11.41 1.47
N ALA A 41 -2.80 -10.46 2.14
CA ALA A 41 -2.72 -9.07 1.72
C ALA A 41 -1.34 -8.50 2.01
N MET A 42 -0.98 -7.44 1.30
CA MET A 42 0.29 -6.74 1.52
C MET A 42 0.04 -5.25 1.61
N LEU A 43 0.69 -4.60 2.57
CA LEU A 43 0.74 -3.15 2.68
C LEU A 43 2.21 -2.74 2.77
N LEU A 44 2.70 -2.13 1.69
CA LEU A 44 4.08 -1.66 1.60
C LEU A 44 4.09 -0.15 1.72
N PHE A 45 4.96 0.39 2.59
CA PHE A 45 5.18 1.82 2.72
C PHE A 45 6.45 2.22 2.00
N VAL A 46 6.38 3.23 1.13
CA VAL A 46 7.55 3.84 0.49
C VAL A 46 7.44 5.36 0.59
N ARG A 47 8.56 6.02 0.83
CA ARG A 47 8.60 7.49 0.98
C ARG A 47 9.00 8.18 -0.31
N ASN A 48 9.68 7.49 -1.21
CA ASN A 48 10.24 8.05 -2.43
C ASN A 48 10.47 6.96 -3.48
N ARG A 49 10.94 7.39 -4.66
CA ARG A 49 11.22 6.47 -5.77
C ARG A 49 12.28 5.44 -5.43
N ASP A 50 13.31 5.82 -4.69
CA ASP A 50 14.39 4.90 -4.33
C ASP A 50 13.88 3.76 -3.46
N GLU A 51 13.01 4.05 -2.50
CA GLU A 51 12.39 3.01 -1.68
C GLU A 51 11.48 2.11 -2.51
N LEU A 52 10.73 2.67 -3.45
CA LEU A 52 9.91 1.88 -4.34
C LEU A 52 10.75 0.90 -5.18
N GLU A 53 11.86 1.36 -5.73
CA GLU A 53 12.78 0.49 -6.48
C GLU A 53 13.38 -0.61 -5.60
N ALA A 54 13.75 -0.26 -4.37
CA ALA A 54 14.39 -1.21 -3.47
C ALA A 54 13.43 -2.25 -2.89
N LEU A 55 12.16 -1.88 -2.65
CA LEU A 55 11.23 -2.68 -1.87
C LEU A 55 10.00 -3.16 -2.66
N GLY A 56 9.79 -2.66 -3.87
CA GLY A 56 8.51 -2.80 -4.56
C GLY A 56 8.22 -4.18 -5.16
N GLU A 57 9.24 -4.99 -5.46
CA GLU A 57 9.03 -6.23 -6.21
C GLU A 57 8.05 -7.21 -5.55
N PRO A 58 8.11 -7.45 -4.23
CA PRO A 58 7.12 -8.32 -3.59
C PRO A 58 5.69 -7.81 -3.73
N LEU A 59 5.51 -6.48 -3.73
CA LEU A 59 4.20 -5.88 -3.93
C LEU A 59 3.70 -6.13 -5.35
N PHE A 60 4.56 -5.94 -6.35
CA PHE A 60 4.20 -6.17 -7.74
C PHE A 60 3.89 -7.64 -8.00
N ASP A 61 4.63 -8.56 -7.38
CA ASP A 61 4.32 -9.99 -7.44
C ASP A 61 2.94 -10.28 -6.86
N ALA A 62 2.62 -9.72 -5.71
CA ALA A 62 1.31 -9.89 -5.09
C ALA A 62 0.19 -9.34 -5.99
N ALA A 63 0.41 -8.18 -6.59
CA ALA A 63 -0.57 -7.55 -7.48
C ALA A 63 -0.77 -8.36 -8.75
N ARG A 64 0.31 -8.86 -9.38
CA ARG A 64 0.22 -9.70 -10.57
C ARG A 64 -0.51 -11.01 -10.29
N ASP A 65 -0.42 -11.49 -9.06
CA ASP A 65 -1.09 -12.69 -8.57
C ASP A 65 -2.53 -12.42 -8.13
N ASP A 66 -3.00 -11.20 -8.34
CA ASP A 66 -4.32 -10.69 -7.94
C ASP A 66 -4.61 -10.84 -6.44
N ARG A 67 -3.58 -10.83 -5.62
CA ARG A 67 -3.73 -10.73 -4.16
C ARG A 67 -3.97 -9.27 -3.79
N LEU A 68 -4.50 -9.04 -2.59
CA LEU A 68 -4.76 -7.68 -2.10
C LEU A 68 -3.42 -6.98 -1.85
N ALA A 69 -3.10 -6.02 -2.70
CA ALA A 69 -1.80 -5.36 -2.71
C ALA A 69 -1.97 -3.84 -2.64
N TRP A 70 -1.49 -3.24 -1.55
CA TRP A 70 -1.57 -1.81 -1.31
C TRP A 70 -0.18 -1.20 -1.19
N LEU A 71 0.01 -0.10 -1.89
CA LEU A 71 1.23 0.73 -1.78
C LEU A 71 0.87 2.02 -1.06
N ALA A 72 1.43 2.21 0.13
CA ALA A 72 1.29 3.46 0.86
C ALA A 72 2.43 4.41 0.50
N TYR A 73 2.10 5.66 0.25
CA TYR A 73 3.05 6.70 -0.13
C TYR A 73 2.63 8.03 0.49
N PRO A 74 3.59 8.96 0.72
CA PRO A 74 3.25 10.25 1.31
C PRO A 74 2.39 11.08 0.36
N LYS A 75 1.43 11.80 0.92
CA LYS A 75 0.65 12.77 0.16
C LYS A 75 1.56 13.89 -0.34
N ALA A 76 1.15 14.55 -1.42
CA ALA A 76 1.94 15.60 -2.05
C ALA A 76 2.42 16.62 -1.01
N GLY A 77 3.71 16.92 -1.02
CA GLY A 77 4.33 17.85 -0.09
C GLY A 77 4.69 17.29 1.27
N GLN A 78 4.37 16.02 1.54
CA GLN A 78 4.71 15.37 2.80
C GLN A 78 6.02 14.59 2.67
N LEU A 79 6.82 14.61 3.74
CA LEU A 79 8.08 13.84 3.83
C LEU A 79 9.04 14.06 2.65
N GLU A 80 8.97 15.22 2.01
CA GLU A 80 9.81 15.55 0.83
C GLU A 80 9.70 14.49 -0.28
N THR A 81 8.51 13.91 -0.45
CA THR A 81 8.31 12.83 -1.42
C THR A 81 8.40 13.35 -2.86
N ASP A 82 8.97 12.51 -3.73
CA ASP A 82 8.93 12.70 -5.19
C ASP A 82 7.85 11.82 -5.83
N LEU A 83 6.90 11.34 -5.02
CA LEU A 83 5.82 10.48 -5.48
C LEU A 83 4.50 11.21 -5.47
N ASN A 84 3.64 10.84 -6.41
CA ASN A 84 2.22 11.14 -6.40
C ASN A 84 1.51 10.05 -7.22
N ARG A 85 0.18 10.12 -7.27
CA ARG A 85 -0.62 9.12 -7.97
C ARG A 85 -0.23 8.97 -9.45
N ASP A 86 -0.03 10.08 -10.15
CA ASP A 86 0.27 10.05 -11.58
C ASP A 86 1.67 9.49 -11.85
N ILE A 87 2.64 9.87 -11.04
CA ILE A 87 3.99 9.33 -11.11
C ILE A 87 3.99 7.83 -10.82
N LEU A 88 3.26 7.40 -9.79
CA LEU A 88 3.14 5.97 -9.47
C LEU A 88 2.51 5.19 -10.60
N TRP A 89 1.50 5.76 -11.25
CA TRP A 89 0.89 5.12 -12.43
C TRP A 89 1.95 4.86 -13.49
N GLU A 90 2.75 5.87 -13.84
CA GLU A 90 3.78 5.74 -14.87
C GLU A 90 4.88 4.75 -14.46
N LEU A 91 5.33 4.79 -13.20
CA LEU A 91 6.39 3.92 -12.72
C LEU A 91 5.99 2.45 -12.65
N THR A 92 4.70 2.18 -12.47
CA THR A 92 4.21 0.80 -12.29
C THR A 92 3.72 0.15 -13.57
N LYS A 93 3.43 0.92 -14.62
CA LYS A 93 3.01 0.37 -15.91
C LYS A 93 3.94 -0.75 -16.42
N PRO A 94 5.28 -0.55 -16.45
CA PRO A 94 6.17 -1.61 -16.96
C PRO A 94 6.21 -2.85 -16.06
N ARG A 95 5.65 -2.78 -14.86
CA ARG A 95 5.63 -3.91 -13.92
C ARG A 95 4.43 -4.83 -14.09
N GLY A 96 3.55 -4.53 -15.05
CA GLY A 96 2.39 -5.37 -15.33
C GLY A 96 1.24 -5.22 -14.34
N VAL A 97 1.17 -4.09 -13.66
CA VAL A 97 0.13 -3.80 -12.68
C VAL A 97 -0.50 -2.44 -12.95
N LYS A 98 -1.70 -2.21 -12.42
CA LYS A 98 -2.39 -0.93 -12.53
C LYS A 98 -3.05 -0.56 -11.21
N PRO A 99 -3.08 0.74 -10.86
CA PRO A 99 -3.84 1.18 -9.69
C PRO A 99 -5.33 1.15 -9.99
N VAL A 100 -6.12 0.64 -9.04
CA VAL A 100 -7.57 0.50 -9.21
C VAL A 100 -8.37 1.19 -8.11
N ARG A 101 -7.73 1.59 -6.99
CA ARG A 101 -8.41 2.23 -5.89
C ARG A 101 -7.40 3.05 -5.08
N GLN A 102 -7.85 4.20 -4.58
CA GLN A 102 -7.06 5.05 -3.69
C GLN A 102 -7.84 5.31 -2.41
N VAL A 103 -7.16 5.22 -1.28
CA VAL A 103 -7.73 5.60 0.01
C VAL A 103 -6.73 6.46 0.78
N SER A 104 -7.24 7.25 1.71
CA SER A 104 -6.42 8.02 2.64
C SER A 104 -6.18 7.18 3.88
N ILE A 105 -4.91 7.03 4.29
CA ILE A 105 -4.57 6.37 5.54
C ILE A 105 -4.65 7.38 6.69
N ASP A 106 -3.99 8.52 6.54
CA ASP A 106 -4.00 9.60 7.54
C ASP A 106 -3.61 10.93 6.88
N GLU A 107 -3.19 11.91 7.67
CA GLU A 107 -2.83 13.23 7.14
C GLU A 107 -1.59 13.20 6.25
N VAL A 108 -0.71 12.22 6.43
CA VAL A 108 0.56 12.12 5.72
C VAL A 108 0.50 11.10 4.59
N TRP A 109 -0.18 9.97 4.79
CA TRP A 109 -0.10 8.81 3.91
C TRP A 109 -1.39 8.57 3.14
N SER A 110 -1.24 8.23 1.86
CA SER A 110 -2.28 7.66 1.00
C SER A 110 -1.89 6.24 0.61
N ALA A 111 -2.85 5.46 0.14
CA ALA A 111 -2.58 4.11 -0.36
C ALA A 111 -3.27 3.90 -1.71
N LEU A 112 -2.55 3.23 -2.62
CA LEU A 112 -3.07 2.78 -3.91
C LEU A 112 -3.12 1.26 -3.94
N ARG A 113 -4.27 0.71 -4.30
CA ARG A 113 -4.39 -0.72 -4.55
C ARG A 113 -4.02 -1.02 -6.00
N PHE A 114 -3.18 -2.03 -6.20
CA PHE A 114 -2.78 -2.49 -7.52
C PHE A 114 -3.36 -3.85 -7.83
N ARG A 115 -3.69 -4.06 -9.10
CA ARG A 115 -4.16 -5.34 -9.64
C ARG A 115 -3.43 -5.62 -10.95
N PRO A 116 -3.55 -6.84 -11.52
CA PRO A 116 -2.96 -7.12 -12.82
C PRO A 116 -3.47 -6.15 -13.89
N ALA A 117 -2.56 -5.68 -14.71
CA ALA A 117 -2.88 -4.79 -15.79
C ALA A 117 -3.66 -5.50 -16.89
#